data_8ca458ac92e28bd08a516218896eb608
#
_entry.id   8ca458ac92e28bd08a516218896eb608
#
_cell.length_a   1.000
_cell.length_b   1.000
_cell.length_c   1.000
_cell.angle_alpha   90.00
_cell.angle_beta   90.00
_cell.angle_gamma   90.00
#
_symmetry.space_group_name_H-M   'P 1'
#
loop_
_entity.id
_entity.type
_entity.pdbx_description
1 polymer ?
#
loop_
_entity_poly.entity_id
_entity_poly.type
_entity_poly.pdbx_seq_one_letter_code
_entity_poly.pdbx_strand_id
1 'polypeptide(L)'
;TEVIRRKRDQILSSVFIIVMLIIASSLCMYSLEHEAQPEVFKNAFSGIWWSVSTLLTVGYGDIYPVTVLGKMFSIIITFLGVGMVAIPTGILSAGFVEQYSLIKKSTDYLMEKELKFIKLIITKDHNWNEKKVCELSLPRGLILAAVLRNGETLIKSGDIVFVFSKRY
;
A
#
# COMPACT_ATOMS: atom_id res chain seq x y z
N THR A 1 9.61 -3.83 6.18
CA THR A 1 8.80 -3.77 4.95
C THR A 1 9.29 -2.63 4.08
N GLU A 2 9.46 -2.89 2.79
CA GLU A 2 10.05 -1.98 1.78
C GLU A 2 9.35 -0.60 1.74
N VAL A 3 8.01 -0.58 1.85
CA VAL A 3 7.20 0.65 1.85
C VAL A 3 7.61 1.60 2.98
N ILE A 4 7.75 1.10 4.20
CA ILE A 4 8.14 1.93 5.36
C ILE A 4 9.54 2.50 5.16
N ARG A 5 10.47 1.70 4.61
CA ARG A 5 11.82 2.14 4.33
C ARG A 5 11.88 3.25 3.28
N ARG A 6 11.08 3.13 2.21
CA ARG A 6 10.99 4.15 1.15
C ARG A 6 10.34 5.46 1.59
N LYS A 7 9.34 5.38 2.48
CA LYS A 7 8.57 6.54 2.95
C LYS A 7 9.00 7.03 4.34
N ARG A 8 10.11 6.51 4.89
CA ARG A 8 10.56 6.80 6.26
C ARG A 8 10.67 8.30 6.54
N ASP A 9 11.24 9.06 5.62
CA ASP A 9 11.50 10.48 5.83
C ASP A 9 10.19 11.29 5.86
N GLN A 10 9.20 10.90 5.04
CA GLN A 10 7.86 11.49 5.06
C GLN A 10 7.11 11.13 6.34
N ILE A 11 7.22 9.87 6.79
CA ILE A 11 6.60 9.42 8.04
C ILE A 11 7.24 10.13 9.22
N LEU A 12 8.57 10.23 9.26
CA LEU A 12 9.29 10.92 10.34
C LEU A 12 8.89 12.40 10.41
N SER A 13 8.81 13.09 9.28
CA SER A 13 8.37 14.47 9.20
C SER A 13 6.94 14.65 9.72
N SER A 14 6.01 13.76 9.35
CA SER A 14 4.63 13.83 9.84
C SER A 14 4.51 13.58 11.35
N VAL A 15 5.25 12.60 11.86
CA VAL A 15 5.31 12.34 13.31
C VAL A 15 5.90 13.55 14.06
N PHE A 16 6.96 14.16 13.53
CA PHE A 16 7.55 15.36 14.13
C PHE A 16 6.53 16.51 14.23
N ILE A 17 5.75 16.74 13.18
CA ILE A 17 4.70 17.77 13.17
C ILE A 17 3.62 17.47 14.22
N ILE A 18 3.20 16.21 14.36
CA ILE A 18 2.23 15.78 15.40
C ILE A 18 2.80 16.04 16.80
N VAL A 19 4.04 15.70 17.06
CA VAL A 19 4.69 15.94 18.35
C VAL A 19 4.75 17.45 18.66
N MET A 20 5.09 18.27 17.68
CA MET A 20 5.10 19.73 17.85
C MET A 20 3.71 20.28 18.14
N LEU A 21 2.67 19.74 17.48
CA LEU A 21 1.29 20.12 17.74
C LEU A 21 0.83 19.70 19.16
N ILE A 22 1.24 18.51 19.62
CA ILE A 22 0.95 18.04 20.99
C ILE A 22 1.56 19.00 22.00
N ILE A 23 2.83 19.38 21.83
CA ILE A 23 3.51 20.29 22.75
C ILE A 23 2.84 21.68 22.75
N ALA A 24 2.57 22.24 21.57
CA ALA A 24 1.94 23.54 21.46
C ALA A 24 0.53 23.56 22.07
N SER A 25 -0.30 22.57 21.76
CA SER A 25 -1.65 22.45 22.30
C SER A 25 -1.66 22.20 23.82
N SER A 26 -0.69 21.43 24.32
CA SER A 26 -0.50 21.19 25.76
C SER A 26 -0.23 22.49 26.52
N LEU A 27 0.70 23.30 26.04
CA LEU A 27 1.06 24.57 26.69
C LEU A 27 -0.13 25.55 26.65
N CYS A 28 -0.79 25.66 25.50
CA CYS A 28 -1.97 26.52 25.37
C CYS A 28 -3.10 26.08 26.31
N MET A 29 -3.42 24.79 26.33
CA MET A 29 -4.51 24.28 27.18
C MET A 29 -4.16 24.44 28.67
N TYR A 30 -2.92 24.16 29.05
CA TYR A 30 -2.46 24.40 30.42
C TYR A 30 -2.64 25.87 30.79
N SER A 31 -2.23 26.81 29.95
CA SER A 31 -2.37 28.24 30.20
C SER A 31 -3.84 28.71 30.35
N LEU A 32 -4.76 28.09 29.59
CA LEU A 32 -6.19 28.44 29.59
C LEU A 32 -6.96 27.84 30.77
N GLU A 33 -6.54 26.68 31.27
CA GLU A 33 -7.32 25.90 32.24
C GLU A 33 -6.71 25.83 33.62
N HIS A 34 -5.37 26.08 33.79
CA HIS A 34 -4.70 25.93 35.08
C HIS A 34 -5.32 26.79 36.17
N GLU A 35 -5.71 28.03 35.89
CA GLU A 35 -6.33 28.93 36.87
C GLU A 35 -7.72 28.46 37.30
N ALA A 36 -8.50 27.90 36.35
CA ALA A 36 -9.86 27.44 36.59
C ALA A 36 -9.91 26.07 37.28
N GLN A 37 -8.93 25.22 37.01
CA GLN A 37 -8.85 23.86 37.57
C GLN A 37 -7.41 23.43 37.88
N PRO A 38 -6.78 24.03 38.90
CA PRO A 38 -5.37 23.78 39.24
C PRO A 38 -5.11 22.35 39.68
N GLU A 39 -6.10 21.66 40.21
CA GLU A 39 -5.98 20.26 40.63
C GLU A 39 -5.97 19.27 39.47
N VAL A 40 -6.53 19.65 38.33
CA VAL A 40 -6.59 18.83 37.13
C VAL A 40 -5.40 19.14 36.21
N PHE A 41 -5.20 20.40 35.86
CA PHE A 41 -4.05 20.89 35.12
C PHE A 41 -2.90 21.31 36.06
N LYS A 42 -2.40 20.37 36.87
CA LYS A 42 -1.35 20.63 37.87
C LYS A 42 -0.04 21.08 37.29
N ASN A 43 0.33 20.55 36.12
CA ASN A 43 1.60 20.77 35.46
C ASN A 43 1.48 20.57 33.95
N ALA A 44 2.55 20.88 33.25
CA ALA A 44 2.62 20.72 31.80
C ALA A 44 2.32 19.28 31.31
N PHE A 45 2.62 18.26 32.13
CA PHE A 45 2.32 16.87 31.79
C PHE A 45 0.82 16.59 31.71
N SER A 46 -0.01 17.20 32.57
CA SER A 46 -1.47 17.09 32.48
C SER A 46 -2.00 17.65 31.14
N GLY A 47 -1.39 18.75 30.67
CA GLY A 47 -1.69 19.30 29.34
C GLY A 47 -1.28 18.36 28.22
N ILE A 48 -0.10 17.72 28.30
CA ILE A 48 0.36 16.73 27.31
C ILE A 48 -0.60 15.54 27.27
N TRP A 49 -0.99 15.02 28.44
CA TRP A 49 -1.93 13.91 28.53
C TRP A 49 -3.26 14.23 27.85
N TRP A 50 -3.84 15.39 28.15
CA TRP A 50 -5.03 15.87 27.49
C TRP A 50 -4.84 16.00 25.98
N SER A 51 -3.74 16.61 25.53
CA SER A 51 -3.46 16.84 24.12
C SER A 51 -3.31 15.55 23.35
N VAL A 52 -2.57 14.57 23.89
CA VAL A 52 -2.40 13.24 23.29
C VAL A 52 -3.75 12.54 23.17
N SER A 53 -4.54 12.51 24.24
CA SER A 53 -5.84 11.84 24.25
C SER A 53 -6.83 12.47 23.27
N THR A 54 -6.79 13.78 23.09
CA THR A 54 -7.66 14.53 22.20
C THR A 54 -7.22 14.46 20.75
N LEU A 55 -5.94 14.73 20.46
CA LEU A 55 -5.39 14.72 19.11
C LEU A 55 -5.39 13.34 18.47
N LEU A 56 -5.11 12.29 19.27
CA LEU A 56 -5.17 10.91 18.79
C LEU A 56 -6.59 10.31 18.87
N THR A 57 -7.59 11.13 19.15
CA THR A 57 -9.01 10.75 19.19
C THR A 57 -9.35 9.62 20.18
N VAL A 58 -8.56 9.47 21.25
CA VAL A 58 -8.82 8.49 22.33
C VAL A 58 -9.90 8.98 23.26
N GLY A 59 -9.78 10.20 23.81
CA GLY A 59 -10.80 10.87 24.61
C GLY A 59 -11.16 10.13 25.90
N TYR A 60 -10.20 9.89 26.78
CA TYR A 60 -10.46 9.21 28.07
C TYR A 60 -11.53 9.92 28.93
N GLY A 61 -11.63 11.26 28.82
CA GLY A 61 -12.62 12.04 29.57
C GLY A 61 -12.25 12.31 31.02
N ASP A 62 -11.06 11.96 31.45
CA ASP A 62 -10.52 12.19 32.78
C ASP A 62 -10.02 13.63 32.96
N ILE A 63 -9.52 14.25 31.92
CA ILE A 63 -9.13 15.66 31.83
C ILE A 63 -9.86 16.32 30.67
N TYR A 64 -10.55 17.43 30.93
CA TYR A 64 -11.29 18.18 29.91
C TYR A 64 -11.36 19.67 30.26
N PRO A 65 -11.52 20.57 29.29
CA PRO A 65 -11.61 22.01 29.53
C PRO A 65 -12.96 22.39 30.12
N VAL A 66 -12.92 23.26 31.11
CA VAL A 66 -14.15 23.84 31.75
C VAL A 66 -14.37 25.29 31.32
N THR A 67 -13.30 26.03 30.98
CA THR A 67 -13.41 27.43 30.56
C THR A 67 -14.00 27.53 29.14
N VAL A 68 -14.64 28.65 28.84
CA VAL A 68 -15.15 28.91 27.47
C VAL A 68 -14.06 28.95 26.47
N LEU A 69 -12.92 29.60 26.75
CA LEU A 69 -11.77 29.68 25.87
C LEU A 69 -11.12 28.32 25.65
N GLY A 70 -10.97 27.52 26.71
CA GLY A 70 -10.45 26.16 26.61
C GLY A 70 -11.34 25.25 25.76
N LYS A 71 -12.67 25.36 25.89
CA LYS A 71 -13.62 24.63 25.04
C LYS A 71 -13.52 25.03 23.55
N MET A 72 -13.46 26.33 23.28
CA MET A 72 -13.27 26.82 21.89
C MET A 72 -11.94 26.34 21.30
N PHE A 73 -10.88 26.43 22.09
CA PHE A 73 -9.55 25.92 21.67
C PHE A 73 -9.57 24.41 21.43
N SER A 74 -10.25 23.64 22.29
CA SER A 74 -10.44 22.20 22.09
C SER A 74 -11.08 21.86 20.76
N ILE A 75 -12.12 22.60 20.35
CA ILE A 75 -12.78 22.37 19.06
C ILE A 75 -11.78 22.52 17.92
N ILE A 76 -11.00 23.60 17.93
CA ILE A 76 -9.98 23.86 16.88
C ILE A 76 -8.94 22.73 16.86
N ILE A 77 -8.42 22.38 18.03
CA ILE A 77 -7.39 21.34 18.15
C ILE A 77 -7.91 19.97 17.72
N THR A 78 -9.15 19.65 18.02
CA THR A 78 -9.75 18.38 17.58
C THR A 78 -9.81 18.28 16.05
N PHE A 79 -10.24 19.35 15.37
CA PHE A 79 -10.23 19.37 13.90
C PHE A 79 -8.83 19.25 13.32
N LEU A 80 -7.85 19.97 13.90
CA LEU A 80 -6.45 19.86 13.49
C LEU A 80 -5.89 18.45 13.74
N GLY A 81 -6.23 17.84 14.88
CA GLY A 81 -5.78 16.50 15.24
C GLY A 81 -6.24 15.43 14.25
N VAL A 82 -7.52 15.43 13.89
CA VAL A 82 -8.05 14.50 12.88
C VAL A 82 -7.32 14.65 11.55
N GLY A 83 -7.10 15.90 11.09
CA GLY A 83 -6.35 16.16 9.86
C GLY A 83 -4.90 15.68 9.93
N MET A 84 -4.22 15.90 11.06
CA MET A 84 -2.81 15.51 11.25
C MET A 84 -2.60 14.00 11.30
N VAL A 85 -3.48 13.25 11.97
CA VAL A 85 -3.38 11.77 12.03
C VAL A 85 -3.66 11.13 10.66
N ALA A 86 -4.45 11.78 9.82
CA ALA A 86 -4.72 11.31 8.46
C ALA A 86 -3.46 11.32 7.56
N ILE A 87 -2.49 12.22 7.81
CA ILE A 87 -1.29 12.37 6.98
C ILE A 87 -0.42 11.10 6.96
N PRO A 88 0.09 10.57 8.09
CA PRO A 88 0.91 9.37 8.08
C PRO A 88 0.14 8.15 7.55
N THR A 89 -1.14 8.04 7.84
CA THR A 89 -1.99 6.96 7.31
C THR A 89 -2.12 7.06 5.78
N GLY A 90 -2.31 8.26 5.25
CA GLY A 90 -2.35 8.52 3.81
C GLY A 90 -1.04 8.20 3.11
N ILE A 91 0.11 8.56 3.70
CA ILE A 91 1.45 8.24 3.18
C ILE A 91 1.65 6.73 3.08
N LEU A 92 1.27 5.98 4.13
CA LEU A 92 1.37 4.53 4.13
C LEU A 92 0.46 3.90 3.07
N SER A 93 -0.81 4.32 3.00
CA SER A 93 -1.76 3.83 2.00
C SER A 93 -1.29 4.09 0.58
N ALA A 94 -0.82 5.30 0.28
CA ALA A 94 -0.26 5.64 -1.02
C ALA A 94 0.98 4.79 -1.36
N GLY A 95 1.85 4.52 -0.38
CA GLY A 95 3.02 3.67 -0.55
C GLY A 95 2.66 2.21 -0.89
N PHE A 96 1.63 1.66 -0.28
CA PHE A 96 1.13 0.31 -0.60
C PHE A 96 0.52 0.26 -2.01
N VAL A 97 -0.30 1.24 -2.39
CA VAL A 97 -0.89 1.34 -3.73
C VAL A 97 0.20 1.46 -4.80
N GLU A 98 1.21 2.30 -4.56
CA GLU A 98 2.37 2.44 -5.47
C GLU A 98 3.09 1.10 -5.66
N GLN A 99 3.37 0.38 -4.57
CA GLN A 99 4.04 -0.91 -4.64
C GLN A 99 3.21 -1.97 -5.36
N TYR A 100 1.91 -2.03 -5.09
CA TYR A 100 1.00 -2.93 -5.78
C TYR A 100 0.95 -2.64 -7.29
N SER A 101 0.89 -1.37 -7.68
CA SER A 101 0.85 -0.98 -9.10
C SER A 101 2.16 -1.29 -9.83
N LEU A 102 3.31 -1.19 -9.16
CA LEU A 102 4.61 -1.58 -9.73
C LEU A 102 4.67 -3.09 -9.97
N ILE A 103 4.22 -3.91 -9.01
CA ILE A 103 4.16 -5.37 -9.17
C ILE A 103 3.23 -5.73 -10.32
N LYS A 104 2.03 -5.13 -10.36
CA LYS A 104 1.06 -5.37 -11.43
C LYS A 104 1.64 -5.00 -12.80
N LYS A 105 2.23 -3.81 -12.95
CA LYS A 105 2.88 -3.39 -14.19
C LYS A 105 3.99 -4.35 -14.63
N SER A 106 4.81 -4.83 -13.70
CA SER A 106 5.85 -5.81 -14.02
C SER A 106 5.23 -7.13 -14.53
N THR A 107 4.16 -7.58 -13.90
CA THR A 107 3.44 -8.80 -14.31
C THR A 107 2.75 -8.61 -15.66
N ASP A 108 2.04 -7.50 -15.86
CA ASP A 108 1.37 -7.17 -17.12
C ASP A 108 2.39 -7.02 -18.25
N TYR A 109 3.56 -6.40 -17.98
CA TYR A 109 4.64 -6.23 -18.96
C TYR A 109 5.25 -7.57 -19.40
N LEU A 110 5.37 -8.53 -18.48
CA LEU A 110 5.84 -9.88 -18.77
C LEU A 110 4.78 -10.67 -19.56
N MET A 111 3.49 -10.47 -19.25
CA MET A 111 2.39 -11.14 -19.94
C MET A 111 2.11 -10.55 -21.34
N GLU A 112 2.21 -9.24 -21.50
CA GLU A 112 1.84 -8.56 -22.76
C GLU A 112 2.98 -8.57 -23.80
N LYS A 113 4.23 -8.56 -23.37
CA LYS A 113 5.38 -8.40 -24.28
C LYS A 113 6.00 -9.70 -24.76
N GLU A 114 5.79 -10.83 -24.09
CA GLU A 114 6.55 -12.05 -24.35
C GLU A 114 5.74 -13.29 -24.73
N LEU A 115 4.42 -13.31 -24.61
CA LEU A 115 3.62 -14.51 -24.84
C LEU A 115 2.44 -14.26 -25.78
N LYS A 116 2.64 -14.46 -27.06
CA LYS A 116 1.54 -14.63 -28.01
C LYS A 116 1.21 -16.13 -28.11
N PHE A 117 0.12 -16.56 -27.47
CA PHE A 117 -0.40 -17.90 -27.69
C PHE A 117 -1.10 -17.97 -29.07
N ILE A 118 -0.57 -18.80 -29.94
CA ILE A 118 -1.17 -19.08 -31.24
C ILE A 118 -1.70 -20.51 -31.21
N LYS A 119 -3.00 -20.68 -31.37
CA LYS A 119 -3.62 -21.99 -31.55
C LYS A 119 -3.54 -22.38 -33.02
N LEU A 120 -2.72 -23.36 -33.33
CA LEU A 120 -2.66 -23.95 -34.67
C LEU A 120 -3.49 -25.23 -34.68
N ILE A 121 -4.42 -25.29 -35.64
CA ILE A 121 -5.22 -26.50 -35.89
C ILE A 121 -4.55 -27.24 -37.06
N ILE A 122 -4.06 -28.44 -36.77
CA ILE A 122 -3.40 -29.29 -37.76
C ILE A 122 -4.51 -30.11 -38.47
N THR A 123 -4.73 -29.79 -39.73
CA THR A 123 -5.59 -30.53 -40.64
C THR A 123 -4.86 -31.74 -41.21
N LYS A 124 -5.62 -32.72 -41.80
CA LYS A 124 -5.03 -33.94 -42.34
C LYS A 124 -3.98 -33.68 -43.42
N ASP A 125 -4.07 -32.57 -44.12
CA ASP A 125 -3.15 -32.18 -45.22
C ASP A 125 -1.95 -31.35 -44.73
N HIS A 126 -1.84 -31.10 -43.42
CA HIS A 126 -0.79 -30.28 -42.86
C HIS A 126 0.50 -31.10 -42.76
N ASN A 127 1.66 -30.48 -43.10
CA ASN A 127 2.99 -31.11 -43.11
C ASN A 127 3.45 -31.67 -41.74
N TRP A 128 2.72 -31.33 -40.64
CA TRP A 128 2.97 -31.78 -39.30
C TRP A 128 2.04 -32.92 -38.84
N ASN A 129 1.10 -33.33 -39.72
CA ASN A 129 0.22 -34.45 -39.39
C ASN A 129 1.03 -35.76 -39.32
N GLU A 130 0.72 -36.59 -38.33
CA GLU A 130 1.36 -37.89 -38.06
C GLU A 130 2.84 -37.84 -37.65
N LYS A 131 3.50 -36.66 -37.59
CA LYS A 131 4.86 -36.53 -37.11
C LYS A 131 4.97 -36.49 -35.60
N LYS A 132 6.03 -37.02 -35.04
CA LYS A 132 6.34 -36.85 -33.62
C LYS A 132 6.78 -35.43 -33.35
N VAL A 133 6.52 -34.95 -32.12
CA VAL A 133 6.87 -33.59 -31.70
C VAL A 133 8.34 -33.27 -31.87
N CYS A 134 9.22 -34.27 -31.69
CA CYS A 134 10.67 -34.14 -31.91
C CYS A 134 11.09 -34.01 -33.41
N GLU A 135 10.20 -34.34 -34.31
CA GLU A 135 10.44 -34.25 -35.75
C GLU A 135 9.90 -32.95 -36.37
N LEU A 136 9.24 -32.14 -35.57
CA LEU A 136 8.68 -30.86 -35.98
C LEU A 136 9.80 -29.80 -36.10
N SER A 137 10.04 -29.32 -37.31
CA SER A 137 10.87 -28.16 -37.51
C SER A 137 10.12 -26.88 -37.17
N LEU A 138 10.20 -26.45 -35.90
CA LEU A 138 9.59 -25.20 -35.47
C LEU A 138 10.46 -24.00 -35.93
N PRO A 139 9.85 -22.93 -36.44
CA PRO A 139 10.57 -21.70 -36.78
C PRO A 139 11.30 -21.15 -35.52
N ARG A 140 12.42 -20.50 -35.72
CA ARG A 140 13.19 -19.88 -34.63
C ARG A 140 12.32 -18.89 -33.88
N GLY A 141 12.17 -19.08 -32.59
CA GLY A 141 11.33 -18.24 -31.69
C GLY A 141 9.91 -18.77 -31.46
N LEU A 142 9.52 -19.91 -32.05
CA LEU A 142 8.29 -20.64 -31.76
C LEU A 142 8.56 -21.78 -30.80
N ILE A 143 7.75 -21.90 -29.79
CA ILE A 143 7.85 -22.95 -28.80
C ILE A 143 6.47 -23.60 -28.60
N LEU A 144 6.45 -24.91 -28.50
CA LEU A 144 5.24 -25.68 -28.34
C LEU A 144 4.82 -25.70 -26.86
N ALA A 145 3.70 -25.06 -26.51
CA ALA A 145 3.21 -24.98 -25.13
C ALA A 145 2.37 -26.20 -24.73
N ALA A 146 1.52 -26.68 -25.62
CA ALA A 146 0.68 -27.86 -25.38
C ALA A 146 0.22 -28.48 -26.69
N VAL A 147 -0.03 -29.79 -26.70
CA VAL A 147 -0.67 -30.51 -27.77
C VAL A 147 -2.02 -31.02 -27.30
N LEU A 148 -3.10 -30.60 -27.97
CA LEU A 148 -4.44 -31.18 -27.75
C LEU A 148 -4.68 -32.27 -28.80
N ARG A 149 -4.99 -33.47 -28.36
CA ARG A 149 -5.42 -34.58 -29.23
C ARG A 149 -6.72 -35.18 -28.66
N ASN A 150 -7.75 -35.21 -29.46
CA ASN A 150 -9.06 -35.72 -29.07
C ASN A 150 -9.67 -35.11 -27.81
N GLY A 151 -9.39 -33.81 -27.54
CA GLY A 151 -9.89 -33.10 -26.36
C GLY A 151 -9.04 -33.29 -25.09
N GLU A 152 -8.02 -34.12 -25.13
CA GLU A 152 -7.07 -34.28 -24.03
C GLU A 152 -5.78 -33.48 -24.28
N THR A 153 -5.30 -32.82 -23.23
CA THR A 153 -4.03 -32.10 -23.27
C THR A 153 -2.89 -33.06 -22.95
N LEU A 154 -2.07 -33.36 -23.95
CA LEU A 154 -0.88 -34.19 -23.78
C LEU A 154 0.26 -33.32 -23.28
N ILE A 155 0.45 -33.25 -21.97
CA ILE A 155 1.63 -32.69 -21.33
C ILE A 155 2.35 -33.87 -20.66
N LYS A 156 3.51 -34.26 -21.14
CA LYS A 156 4.33 -35.26 -20.47
C LYS A 156 5.22 -34.56 -19.43
N SER A 157 5.26 -35.13 -18.22
CA SER A 157 6.16 -34.68 -17.14
C SER A 157 7.60 -34.71 -17.63
N GLY A 158 8.22 -33.55 -17.75
CA GLY A 158 9.56 -33.35 -18.30
C GLY A 158 9.62 -32.46 -19.54
N ASP A 159 8.50 -32.21 -20.19
CA ASP A 159 8.44 -31.27 -21.31
C ASP A 159 8.32 -29.82 -20.79
N ILE A 160 9.29 -29.01 -21.17
CA ILE A 160 9.35 -27.60 -20.79
C ILE A 160 8.16 -26.86 -21.38
N VAL A 161 7.41 -26.15 -20.55
CA VAL A 161 6.37 -25.19 -20.95
C VAL A 161 7.05 -23.99 -21.63
N PHE A 162 6.65 -23.67 -22.81
CA PHE A 162 7.35 -22.76 -23.70
C PHE A 162 6.71 -21.36 -23.77
N VAL A 163 7.59 -20.39 -23.64
CA VAL A 163 7.27 -18.97 -23.66
C VAL A 163 7.94 -18.31 -24.84
N PHE A 164 7.23 -17.49 -25.61
CA PHE A 164 7.78 -16.75 -26.74
C PHE A 164 8.60 -15.55 -26.27
N SER A 165 9.83 -15.43 -26.77
CA SER A 165 10.57 -14.18 -26.78
C SER A 165 10.74 -13.71 -28.22
N LYS A 166 10.19 -12.56 -28.56
CA LYS A 166 10.48 -11.85 -29.80
C LYS A 166 11.73 -11.00 -29.54
N ARG A 167 12.90 -11.54 -29.85
CA ARG A 167 14.08 -10.68 -30.05
C ARG A 167 14.01 -10.07 -31.44
N TYR A 168 13.98 -8.75 -31.50
CA TYR A 168 14.39 -8.00 -32.67
C TYR A 168 15.90 -7.98 -32.75
#